data_2bd3124cff9d3b1a4ca580ec5e072edd
#
_entry.id   2bd3124cff9d3b1a4ca580ec5e072edd
#
_cell.length_a   1.000
_cell.length_b   1.000
_cell.length_c   1.000
_cell.angle_alpha   90.00
_cell.angle_beta   90.00
_cell.angle_gamma   90.00
#
_symmetry.space_group_name_H-M   'P 1'
#
loop_
_entity.id
_entity.type
_entity.pdbx_description
1 polymer ?
#
loop_
_entity_poly.entity_id
_entity_poly.type
_entity_poly.pdbx_seq_one_letter_code
_entity_poly.pdbx_strand_id
1 'polypeptide(L)'
;MAHILGVLEGGVSGFKNVKELEETMEQVVNTLKLNEVSRAFHQFEPHGATGVIVLAESHFSAHTYPEDDRIYVDLFCCSKDFSPERAADVIAKQFKAEMFMWEHIKRS
;
A
#
# COMPACT_ATOMS: atom_id res chain seq x y z
N MET A 1 -15.90 3.69 8.78
CA MET A 1 -14.58 3.90 8.16
C MET A 1 -13.70 2.69 8.41
N ALA A 2 -12.89 2.33 7.45
CA ALA A 2 -12.04 1.16 7.53
C ALA A 2 -10.56 1.55 7.44
N HIS A 3 -9.74 0.88 8.22
CA HIS A 3 -8.31 1.12 8.26
C HIS A 3 -7.60 -0.23 8.20
N ILE A 4 -6.84 -0.45 7.13
CA ILE A 4 -6.03 -1.65 6.97
C ILE A 4 -4.59 -1.30 7.32
N LEU A 5 -4.03 -2.03 8.27
CA LEU A 5 -2.61 -1.94 8.63
C LEU A 5 -1.99 -3.30 8.41
N GLY A 6 -0.87 -3.37 7.73
CA GLY A 6 -0.28 -4.66 7.49
C GLY A 6 1.14 -4.65 7.00
N VAL A 7 1.67 -5.86 6.87
CA VAL A 7 3.03 -6.11 6.40
C VAL A 7 2.98 -7.14 5.29
N LEU A 8 3.49 -6.75 4.12
CA LEU A 8 3.71 -7.67 3.01
C LEU A 8 5.10 -8.29 3.21
N GLU A 9 5.19 -9.60 3.09
CA GLU A 9 6.43 -10.31 3.33
C GLU A 9 6.64 -11.38 2.27
N GLY A 10 7.87 -11.49 1.79
CA GLY A 10 8.26 -12.51 0.82
C GLY A 10 7.99 -12.08 -0.61
N GLY A 11 9.02 -12.16 -1.44
CA GLY A 11 8.91 -11.84 -2.87
C GLY A 11 8.84 -10.35 -3.16
N VAL A 12 9.11 -9.49 -2.17
CA VAL A 12 9.00 -8.03 -2.34
C VAL A 12 10.33 -7.29 -2.23
N SER A 13 11.45 -8.02 -2.20
CA SER A 13 12.77 -7.41 -2.12
C SER A 13 13.14 -6.60 -3.38
N GLY A 14 12.41 -6.77 -4.47
CA GLY A 14 12.63 -6.01 -5.70
C GLY A 14 12.15 -4.57 -5.65
N PHE A 15 11.38 -4.20 -4.61
CA PHE A 15 10.90 -2.82 -4.46
C PHE A 15 11.98 -1.93 -3.85
N LYS A 16 13.03 -1.67 -4.62
CA LYS A 16 14.20 -0.91 -4.16
C LYS A 16 14.09 0.58 -4.45
N ASN A 17 13.33 0.93 -5.49
CA ASN A 17 13.26 2.31 -5.98
C ASN A 17 11.84 2.84 -5.95
N VAL A 18 11.74 4.17 -5.92
CA VAL A 18 10.46 4.87 -5.97
C VAL A 18 9.63 4.43 -7.17
N LYS A 19 10.27 4.23 -8.32
CA LYS A 19 9.54 3.88 -9.55
C LYS A 19 8.68 2.62 -9.39
N GLU A 20 9.26 1.54 -8.88
CA GLU A 20 8.52 0.29 -8.70
C GLU A 20 7.39 0.45 -7.68
N LEU A 21 7.68 1.16 -6.59
CA LEU A 21 6.68 1.39 -5.56
C LEU A 21 5.52 2.23 -6.08
N GLU A 22 5.83 3.33 -6.75
CA GLU A 22 4.81 4.24 -7.27
C GLU A 22 3.90 3.56 -8.28
N GLU A 23 4.48 2.81 -9.23
CA GLU A 23 3.71 2.08 -10.23
C GLU A 23 2.74 1.08 -9.58
N THR A 24 3.22 0.35 -8.58
CA THR A 24 2.41 -0.67 -7.93
C THR A 24 1.31 -0.05 -7.07
N MET A 25 1.63 1.00 -6.31
CA MET A 25 0.63 1.70 -5.52
C MET A 25 -0.46 2.31 -6.42
N GLU A 26 -0.05 2.84 -7.58
CA GLU A 26 -0.99 3.38 -8.55
C GLU A 26 -1.94 2.28 -9.05
N GLN A 27 -1.43 1.07 -9.31
CA GLN A 27 -2.26 -0.05 -9.73
C GLN A 27 -3.29 -0.42 -8.65
N VAL A 28 -2.90 -0.38 -7.39
CA VAL A 28 -3.83 -0.64 -6.29
C VAL A 28 -4.95 0.39 -6.28
N VAL A 29 -4.60 1.67 -6.37
CA VAL A 29 -5.56 2.78 -6.37
C VAL A 29 -6.53 2.64 -7.55
N ASN A 30 -6.00 2.35 -8.74
CA ASN A 30 -6.82 2.21 -9.94
C ASN A 30 -7.75 1.00 -9.86
N THR A 31 -7.23 -0.13 -9.39
CA THR A 31 -8.03 -1.36 -9.29
C THR A 31 -9.17 -1.21 -8.29
N LEU A 32 -8.92 -0.50 -7.19
CA LEU A 32 -9.94 -0.24 -6.18
C LEU A 32 -10.81 0.97 -6.50
N LYS A 33 -10.51 1.65 -7.61
CA LYS A 33 -11.28 2.82 -8.09
C LYS A 33 -11.32 3.94 -7.06
N LEU A 34 -10.18 4.19 -6.41
CA LEU A 34 -10.07 5.26 -5.44
C LEU A 34 -9.70 6.57 -6.13
N ASN A 35 -10.09 7.68 -5.52
CA ASN A 35 -9.87 9.01 -6.10
C ASN A 35 -8.60 9.63 -5.54
N GLU A 36 -7.55 9.66 -6.35
CA GLU A 36 -6.30 10.28 -5.95
C GLU A 36 -6.38 11.79 -6.02
N VAL A 37 -5.89 12.45 -4.97
CA VAL A 37 -5.83 13.91 -4.88
C VAL A 37 -4.40 14.40 -5.06
N SER A 38 -3.43 13.70 -4.46
CA SER A 38 -2.03 14.08 -4.47
C SER A 38 -1.17 12.87 -4.14
N ARG A 39 0.14 12.99 -4.37
CA ARG A 39 1.07 11.92 -3.99
C ARG A 39 2.44 12.51 -3.64
N ALA A 40 3.17 11.81 -2.78
CA ALA A 40 4.53 12.17 -2.41
C ALA A 40 5.34 10.89 -2.23
N PHE A 41 6.54 10.86 -2.79
CA PHE A 41 7.43 9.72 -2.71
C PHE A 41 8.83 10.15 -2.36
N HIS A 42 9.55 9.30 -1.65
CA HIS A 42 10.93 9.56 -1.26
C HIS A 42 11.79 8.32 -1.47
N GLN A 43 12.93 8.51 -2.11
CA GLN A 43 13.92 7.47 -2.34
C GLN A 43 14.97 7.52 -1.24
N PHE A 44 15.23 6.37 -0.61
CA PHE A 44 16.30 6.26 0.39
C PHE A 44 17.55 5.65 -0.23
N GLU A 45 18.69 6.00 0.32
CA GLU A 45 19.98 5.44 -0.07
C GLU A 45 20.41 4.38 0.95
N PRO A 46 20.99 3.25 0.52
CA PRO A 46 21.30 2.87 -0.87
C PRO A 46 20.09 2.35 -1.63
N HIS A 47 19.01 1.96 -0.95
CA HIS A 47 17.76 1.54 -1.58
C HIS A 47 16.63 1.59 -0.57
N GLY A 48 15.41 1.44 -1.06
CA GLY A 48 14.21 1.55 -0.24
C GLY A 48 13.46 2.83 -0.56
N ALA A 49 12.15 2.81 -0.37
CA ALA A 49 11.30 3.93 -0.72
C ALA A 49 10.10 4.02 0.19
N THR A 50 9.59 5.23 0.33
CA THR A 50 8.33 5.50 1.03
C THR A 50 7.42 6.24 0.06
N GLY A 51 6.14 5.88 0.06
CA GLY A 51 5.16 6.57 -0.75
C GLY A 51 3.88 6.81 0.01
N VAL A 52 3.26 7.95 -0.27
CA VAL A 52 1.94 8.29 0.25
C VAL A 52 1.10 8.81 -0.90
N ILE A 53 -0.07 8.21 -1.09
CA ILE A 53 -1.05 8.72 -2.03
C ILE A 53 -2.20 9.25 -1.20
N VAL A 54 -2.46 10.56 -1.34
CA VAL A 54 -3.58 11.20 -0.66
C VAL A 54 -4.82 10.96 -1.51
N LEU A 55 -5.83 10.37 -0.89
CA LEU A 55 -7.10 10.07 -1.54
C LEU A 55 -8.15 11.03 -1.00
N ALA A 56 -9.26 11.18 -1.71
CA ALA A 56 -10.35 12.01 -1.21
C ALA A 56 -10.83 11.43 0.13
N GLU A 57 -10.56 12.16 1.22
CA GLU A 57 -10.91 11.80 2.61
C GLU A 57 -10.23 10.51 3.10
N SER A 58 -9.08 10.12 2.49
CA SER A 58 -8.43 8.85 2.77
C SER A 58 -6.94 8.96 2.46
N HIS A 59 -6.21 7.88 2.69
CA HIS A 59 -4.80 7.82 2.28
C HIS A 59 -4.34 6.37 2.13
N PHE A 60 -3.30 6.19 1.33
CA PHE A 60 -2.63 4.91 1.14
C PHE A 60 -1.12 5.16 1.22
N SER A 61 -0.46 4.53 2.17
CA SER A 61 0.98 4.68 2.33
C SER A 61 1.69 3.33 2.34
N ALA A 62 2.95 3.34 1.92
CA ALA A 62 3.78 2.14 1.91
C ALA A 62 5.23 2.49 2.15
N HIS A 63 5.93 1.62 2.87
CA HIS A 63 7.34 1.76 3.18
C HIS A 63 8.04 0.45 2.85
N THR A 64 9.01 0.48 1.92
CA THR A 64 9.72 -0.73 1.53
C THR A 64 10.99 -0.91 2.34
N TYR A 65 11.24 -2.16 2.70
CA TYR A 65 12.47 -2.58 3.38
C TYR A 65 13.00 -3.78 2.59
N PRO A 66 13.68 -3.53 1.46
CA PRO A 66 14.11 -4.63 0.56
C PRO A 66 15.04 -5.63 1.23
N GLU A 67 15.90 -5.18 2.14
CA GLU A 67 16.85 -6.04 2.86
C GLU A 67 16.14 -7.02 3.78
N ASP A 68 14.92 -6.68 4.23
CA ASP A 68 14.11 -7.56 5.10
C ASP A 68 13.02 -8.29 4.31
N ASP A 69 12.96 -8.05 3.00
CA ASP A 69 11.92 -8.61 2.13
C ASP A 69 10.51 -8.30 2.65
N ARG A 70 10.29 -7.03 3.05
CA ARG A 70 9.03 -6.56 3.65
C ARG A 70 8.61 -5.20 3.11
N ILE A 71 7.29 -4.99 3.08
CA ILE A 71 6.70 -3.69 2.80
C ILE A 71 5.60 -3.45 3.85
N TYR A 72 5.69 -2.34 4.56
CA TYR A 72 4.66 -1.94 5.52
C TYR A 72 3.64 -1.07 4.79
N VAL A 73 2.36 -1.40 4.94
CA VAL A 73 1.29 -0.68 4.23
C VAL A 73 0.20 -0.23 5.20
N ASP A 74 -0.46 0.87 4.83
CA ASP A 74 -1.49 1.52 5.61
C ASP A 74 -2.50 2.09 4.61
N LEU A 75 -3.74 1.61 4.65
CA LEU A 75 -4.81 2.12 3.80
C LEU A 75 -6.00 2.50 4.67
N PHE A 76 -6.30 3.80 4.72
CA PHE A 76 -7.47 4.32 5.41
C PHE A 76 -8.48 4.79 4.37
N CYS A 77 -9.68 4.25 4.42
CA CYS A 77 -10.71 4.54 3.42
C CYS A 77 -12.05 4.83 4.08
N CYS A 78 -12.70 5.88 3.61
CA CYS A 78 -13.98 6.35 4.16
C CYS A 78 -15.20 5.88 3.37
N SER A 79 -14.99 5.16 2.26
CA SER A 79 -16.09 4.71 1.43
C SER A 79 -17.00 3.71 2.14
N LYS A 80 -18.32 3.88 1.97
CA LYS A 80 -19.30 2.96 2.56
C LYS A 80 -19.23 1.58 1.95
N ASP A 81 -18.87 1.51 0.69
CA ASP A 81 -18.81 0.24 -0.05
C ASP A 81 -17.44 -0.40 -0.02
N PHE A 82 -16.56 0.12 0.82
CA PHE A 82 -15.20 -0.39 0.92
C PHE A 82 -15.16 -1.76 1.61
N SER A 83 -14.58 -2.75 0.93
CA SER A 83 -14.36 -4.07 1.48
C SER A 83 -12.90 -4.21 1.89
N PRO A 84 -12.61 -4.33 3.20
CA PRO A 84 -11.23 -4.52 3.65
C PRO A 84 -10.59 -5.78 3.07
N GLU A 85 -11.37 -6.88 2.96
CA GLU A 85 -10.86 -8.15 2.42
C GLU A 85 -10.48 -8.01 0.95
N ARG A 86 -11.32 -7.34 0.16
CA ARG A 86 -11.00 -7.11 -1.25
C ARG A 86 -9.77 -6.21 -1.39
N ALA A 87 -9.69 -5.16 -0.59
CA ALA A 87 -8.55 -4.25 -0.63
C ALA A 87 -7.26 -4.98 -0.27
N ALA A 88 -7.28 -5.80 0.77
CA ALA A 88 -6.13 -6.59 1.17
C ALA A 88 -5.70 -7.55 0.07
N ASP A 89 -6.66 -8.20 -0.58
CA ASP A 89 -6.38 -9.11 -1.69
C ASP A 89 -5.74 -8.39 -2.87
N VAL A 90 -6.25 -7.22 -3.23
CA VAL A 90 -5.70 -6.41 -4.31
C VAL A 90 -4.27 -5.98 -3.99
N ILE A 91 -4.03 -5.51 -2.75
CA ILE A 91 -2.70 -5.10 -2.32
C ILE A 91 -1.71 -6.26 -2.43
N ALA A 92 -2.07 -7.42 -1.87
CA ALA A 92 -1.18 -8.59 -1.90
C ALA A 92 -0.86 -9.03 -3.33
N LYS A 93 -1.85 -9.03 -4.21
CA LYS A 93 -1.67 -9.47 -5.60
C LYS A 93 -0.86 -8.47 -6.41
N GLN A 94 -1.11 -7.18 -6.26
CA GLN A 94 -0.38 -6.17 -7.02
C GLN A 94 1.09 -6.13 -6.61
N PHE A 95 1.38 -6.27 -5.34
CA PHE A 95 2.77 -6.32 -4.86
C PHE A 95 3.41 -7.69 -5.07
N LYS A 96 2.61 -8.71 -5.43
CA LYS A 96 3.07 -10.09 -5.64
C LYS A 96 3.78 -10.64 -4.41
N ALA A 97 3.26 -10.29 -3.24
CA ALA A 97 3.80 -10.76 -1.98
C ALA A 97 3.40 -12.21 -1.70
N GLU A 98 4.28 -12.95 -1.05
CA GLU A 98 3.98 -14.32 -0.65
C GLU A 98 3.02 -14.37 0.53
N MET A 99 3.08 -13.35 1.40
CA MET A 99 2.24 -13.29 2.58
C MET A 99 1.85 -11.84 2.87
N PHE A 100 0.61 -11.64 3.30
CA PHE A 100 0.15 -10.34 3.78
C PHE A 100 -0.49 -10.54 5.15
N MET A 101 0.20 -10.07 6.18
CA MET A 101 -0.32 -10.08 7.55
C MET A 101 -0.96 -8.71 7.78
N TRP A 102 -2.27 -8.69 7.97
CA TRP A 102 -2.98 -7.41 8.07
C TRP A 102 -4.11 -7.45 9.10
N GLU A 103 -4.45 -6.28 9.58
CA GLU A 103 -5.56 -6.10 10.52
C GLU A 103 -6.52 -5.05 9.94
N HIS A 104 -7.78 -5.27 10.17
CA HIS A 104 -8.82 -4.28 9.86
C HIS A 104 -9.20 -3.60 11.17
N ILE A 105 -8.95 -2.29 11.24
CA ILE A 105 -9.33 -1.51 12.41
C ILE A 105 -10.56 -0.70 12.01
N LYS A 106 -11.67 -0.99 12.66
CA LYS A 106 -12.91 -0.26 12.39
C LYS A 106 -12.89 1.05 13.16
N ARG A 107 -13.01 2.14 12.43
CA ARG A 107 -13.05 3.48 12.99
C ARG A 107 -14.41 4.08 12.65
N SER A 108 -15.16 4.40 13.66
CA SER A 108 -16.52 4.91 13.50
C SER A 108 -16.59 6.28 12.84
#